data_f01fc8e5609929f74f4b6792f42ca738
#
_entry.id   f01fc8e5609929f74f4b6792f42ca738
#
_cell.length_a   1.000
_cell.length_b   1.000
_cell.length_c   1.000
_cell.angle_alpha   90.00
_cell.angle_beta   90.00
_cell.angle_gamma   90.00
#
_symmetry.space_group_name_H-M   'P 1'
#
loop_
_entity.id
_entity.type
_entity.pdbx_description
1 polymer ?
#
loop_
_entity_poly.entity_id
_entity_poly.type
_entity_poly.pdbx_seq_one_letter_code
_entity_poly.pdbx_strand_id
1 'polypeptide(L)'
;MTTAFAAASAVAAIPAGWLGKKFGRKKTILGGLAIFIVAFGAYLLTEILHINALSGALIWVALVVGGAANMFITVNTLPLVLEIGGIDKVGTFTGYYYTATFSAQIATPIIYGIVRMLTGTYMSLFYYCPIAFILSTLCILVVHHGEAIPDEIVEKIKEENED
;
A
#
# COMPACT_ATOMS: atom_id res chain seq x y z
N MET A 1 19.19 -0.15 6.79
CA MET A 1 18.03 -0.71 6.06
C MET A 1 16.81 0.24 6.06
N THR A 2 16.39 0.78 7.19
CA THR A 2 15.29 1.76 7.30
C THR A 2 15.50 3.02 6.46
N THR A 3 16.73 3.52 6.35
CA THR A 3 17.07 4.72 5.56
C THR A 3 16.84 4.53 4.06
N ALA A 4 17.22 3.35 3.52
CA ALA A 4 16.99 3.04 2.11
C ALA A 4 15.49 2.92 1.79
N PHE A 5 14.71 2.29 2.67
CA PHE A 5 13.26 2.23 2.57
C PHE A 5 12.63 3.64 2.61
N ALA A 6 13.04 4.48 3.57
CA ALA A 6 12.53 5.84 3.71
C ALA A 6 12.89 6.73 2.53
N ALA A 7 14.12 6.64 2.01
CA ALA A 7 14.55 7.39 0.82
C ALA A 7 13.75 6.97 -0.42
N ALA A 8 13.58 5.68 -0.66
CA ALA A 8 12.76 5.16 -1.76
C ALA A 8 11.31 5.62 -1.64
N SER A 9 10.74 5.60 -0.43
CA SER A 9 9.40 6.11 -0.15
C SER A 9 9.28 7.60 -0.49
N ALA A 10 10.23 8.43 -0.04
CA ALA A 10 10.20 9.87 -0.29
C ALA A 10 10.24 10.20 -1.79
N VAL A 11 11.11 9.52 -2.55
CA VAL A 11 11.20 9.71 -4.01
C VAL A 11 9.93 9.23 -4.73
N ALA A 12 9.34 8.11 -4.28
CA ALA A 12 8.16 7.53 -4.90
C ALA A 12 6.85 8.27 -4.56
N ALA A 13 6.83 9.15 -3.55
CA ALA A 13 5.63 9.85 -3.11
C ALA A 13 5.01 10.72 -4.23
N ILE A 14 5.84 11.46 -4.97
CA ILE A 14 5.38 12.33 -6.06
C ILE A 14 4.77 11.52 -7.22
N PRO A 15 5.48 10.53 -7.81
CA PRO A 15 4.89 9.72 -8.87
C PRO A 15 3.69 8.89 -8.39
N ALA A 16 3.66 8.46 -7.13
CA ALA A 16 2.52 7.72 -6.56
C ALA A 16 1.22 8.54 -6.58
N GLY A 17 1.28 9.82 -6.19
CA GLY A 17 0.14 10.73 -6.25
C GLY A 17 -0.32 11.02 -7.68
N TRP A 18 0.63 11.21 -8.60
CA TRP A 18 0.33 11.44 -10.01
C TRP A 18 -0.31 10.21 -10.69
N LEU A 19 0.24 9.01 -10.45
CA LEU A 19 -0.34 7.76 -10.96
C LEU A 19 -1.76 7.53 -10.40
N GLY A 20 -1.99 7.84 -9.13
CA GLY A 20 -3.30 7.73 -8.51
C GLY A 20 -4.36 8.61 -9.18
N LYS A 21 -3.98 9.80 -9.61
CA LYS A 21 -4.87 10.70 -10.38
C LYS A 21 -5.10 10.17 -11.80
N LYS A 22 -4.05 9.71 -12.49
CA LYS A 22 -4.10 9.32 -13.90
C LYS A 22 -4.77 7.97 -14.14
N PHE A 23 -4.44 6.96 -13.35
CA PHE A 23 -4.93 5.58 -13.54
C PHE A 23 -6.05 5.18 -12.58
N GLY A 24 -6.36 6.07 -11.64
CA GLY A 24 -7.30 5.81 -10.56
C GLY A 24 -6.61 5.29 -9.28
N ARG A 25 -7.12 5.73 -8.14
CA ARG A 25 -6.52 5.44 -6.83
C ARG A 25 -6.56 3.95 -6.49
N LYS A 26 -7.69 3.28 -6.79
CA LYS A 26 -7.86 1.84 -6.59
C LYS A 26 -6.80 1.02 -7.33
N LYS A 27 -6.60 1.30 -8.63
CA LYS A 27 -5.61 0.59 -9.46
C LYS A 27 -4.18 0.81 -8.97
N THR A 28 -3.86 2.03 -8.53
CA THR A 28 -2.54 2.38 -7.99
C THR A 28 -2.25 1.66 -6.67
N ILE A 29 -3.24 1.57 -5.77
CA ILE A 29 -3.13 0.80 -4.52
C ILE A 29 -2.94 -0.69 -4.82
N LEU A 30 -3.72 -1.27 -5.73
CA LEU A 30 -3.57 -2.65 -6.15
C LEU A 30 -2.19 -2.93 -6.76
N GLY A 31 -1.67 -1.99 -7.55
CA GLY A 31 -0.30 -2.06 -8.09
C GLY A 31 0.75 -2.09 -6.97
N GLY A 32 0.63 -1.23 -5.96
CA GLY A 32 1.50 -1.22 -4.79
C GLY A 32 1.45 -2.54 -4.00
N LEU A 33 0.24 -3.07 -3.76
CA LEU A 33 0.06 -4.37 -3.09
C LEU A 33 0.66 -5.52 -3.90
N ALA A 34 0.47 -5.53 -5.21
CA ALA A 34 1.06 -6.55 -6.10
C ALA A 34 2.59 -6.51 -6.04
N ILE A 35 3.21 -5.33 -6.05
CA ILE A 35 4.65 -5.16 -5.90
C ILE A 35 5.14 -5.73 -4.56
N PHE A 36 4.43 -5.47 -3.46
CA PHE A 36 4.76 -6.07 -2.16
C PHE A 36 4.69 -7.59 -2.19
N ILE A 37 3.60 -8.16 -2.71
CA ILE A 37 3.42 -9.62 -2.79
C ILE A 37 4.54 -10.25 -3.61
N VAL A 38 4.91 -9.66 -4.74
CA VAL A 38 6.00 -10.15 -5.59
C VAL A 38 7.35 -10.03 -4.90
N ALA A 39 7.66 -8.87 -4.29
CA ALA A 39 8.94 -8.64 -3.63
C ALA A 39 9.15 -9.57 -2.43
N PHE A 40 8.15 -9.69 -1.56
CA PHE A 40 8.23 -10.61 -0.41
C PHE A 40 8.14 -12.07 -0.81
N GLY A 41 7.35 -12.41 -1.83
CA GLY A 41 7.26 -13.75 -2.38
C GLY A 41 8.57 -14.21 -3.02
N ALA A 42 9.24 -13.33 -3.76
CA ALA A 42 10.56 -13.60 -4.34
C ALA A 42 11.61 -13.86 -3.24
N TYR A 43 11.61 -13.06 -2.17
CA TYR A 43 12.50 -13.29 -1.03
C TYR A 43 12.22 -14.64 -0.36
N LEU A 44 10.95 -14.96 -0.08
CA LEU A 44 10.56 -16.26 0.48
C LEU A 44 11.02 -17.44 -0.38
N LEU A 45 10.91 -17.30 -1.70
CA LEU A 45 11.31 -18.35 -2.63
C LEU A 45 12.82 -18.64 -2.53
N THR A 46 13.65 -17.62 -2.37
CA THR A 46 15.11 -17.81 -2.20
C THR A 46 15.47 -18.45 -0.88
N GLU A 47 14.74 -18.16 0.19
CA GLU A 47 14.90 -18.82 1.48
C GLU A 47 14.54 -20.31 1.42
N ILE A 48 13.40 -20.63 0.78
CA ILE A 48 12.94 -22.02 0.61
C ILE A 48 13.91 -22.84 -0.27
N LEU A 49 14.46 -22.22 -1.32
CA LEU A 49 15.42 -22.84 -2.22
C LEU A 49 16.87 -22.85 -1.68
N HIS A 50 17.10 -22.32 -0.49
CA HIS A 50 18.42 -22.18 0.13
C HIS A 50 19.49 -21.50 -0.74
N ILE A 51 19.10 -20.51 -1.55
CA ILE A 51 19.99 -19.74 -2.43
C ILE A 51 20.60 -18.57 -1.64
N ASN A 52 21.51 -18.87 -0.72
CA ASN A 52 22.09 -17.89 0.21
C ASN A 52 22.82 -16.73 -0.49
N ALA A 53 23.41 -16.95 -1.65
CA ALA A 53 24.14 -15.91 -2.40
C ALA A 53 23.21 -14.81 -2.95
N LEU A 54 21.95 -15.13 -3.23
CA LEU A 54 20.98 -14.20 -3.82
C LEU A 54 20.11 -13.51 -2.76
N SER A 55 19.92 -14.14 -1.59
CA SER A 55 19.04 -13.64 -0.53
C SER A 55 19.49 -12.26 0.00
N GLY A 56 20.80 -12.06 0.18
CA GLY A 56 21.37 -10.80 0.63
C GLY A 56 21.13 -9.62 -0.33
N ALA A 57 21.24 -9.83 -1.63
CA ALA A 57 20.96 -8.80 -2.63
C ALA A 57 19.47 -8.53 -2.76
N LEU A 58 18.64 -9.58 -2.76
CA LEU A 58 17.19 -9.48 -2.90
C LEU A 58 16.54 -8.73 -1.74
N ILE A 59 17.06 -8.84 -0.51
CA ILE A 59 16.50 -8.09 0.62
C ILE A 59 16.68 -6.58 0.43
N TRP A 60 17.80 -6.13 -0.14
CA TRP A 60 18.01 -4.71 -0.45
C TRP A 60 17.07 -4.22 -1.55
N VAL A 61 16.91 -5.02 -2.60
CA VAL A 61 15.97 -4.72 -3.69
C VAL A 61 14.54 -4.69 -3.15
N ALA A 62 14.14 -5.67 -2.35
CA ALA A 62 12.82 -5.73 -1.73
C ALA A 62 12.54 -4.53 -0.81
N LEU A 63 13.55 -4.02 -0.09
CA LEU A 63 13.42 -2.83 0.75
C LEU A 63 13.21 -1.56 -0.07
N VAL A 64 13.97 -1.37 -1.14
CA VAL A 64 13.84 -0.19 -2.02
C VAL A 64 12.51 -0.21 -2.77
N VAL A 65 12.19 -1.34 -3.39
CA VAL A 65 10.94 -1.55 -4.13
C VAL A 65 9.73 -1.50 -3.20
N GLY A 66 9.84 -2.10 -2.00
CA GLY A 66 8.82 -2.04 -0.96
C GLY A 66 8.59 -0.62 -0.44
N GLY A 67 9.65 0.19 -0.30
CA GLY A 67 9.52 1.61 0.06
C GLY A 67 8.72 2.40 -0.97
N ALA A 68 8.99 2.19 -2.26
CA ALA A 68 8.22 2.80 -3.34
C ALA A 68 6.76 2.30 -3.34
N ALA A 69 6.55 0.99 -3.24
CA ALA A 69 5.23 0.37 -3.20
C ALA A 69 4.38 0.88 -2.01
N ASN A 70 5.02 1.12 -0.85
CA ASN A 70 4.36 1.70 0.30
C ASN A 70 3.74 3.07 -0.01
N MET A 71 4.41 3.91 -0.80
CA MET A 71 3.86 5.21 -1.19
C MET A 71 2.70 5.09 -2.17
N PHE A 72 2.71 4.12 -3.09
CA PHE A 72 1.55 3.87 -3.96
C PHE A 72 0.29 3.56 -3.15
N ILE A 73 0.43 2.88 -2.02
CA ILE A 73 -0.68 2.57 -1.13
C ILE A 73 -1.03 3.81 -0.27
N THR A 74 -0.08 4.31 0.50
CA THR A 74 -0.33 5.30 1.56
C THR A 74 -0.85 6.62 1.01
N VAL A 75 -0.26 7.14 -0.08
CA VAL A 75 -0.66 8.43 -0.69
C VAL A 75 -2.05 8.35 -1.31
N ASN A 76 -2.49 7.17 -1.77
CA ASN A 76 -3.76 7.01 -2.45
C ASN A 76 -4.90 6.52 -1.54
N THR A 77 -4.60 5.99 -0.35
CA THR A 77 -5.65 5.41 0.52
C THR A 77 -6.55 6.46 1.14
N LEU A 78 -5.99 7.53 1.74
CA LEU A 78 -6.82 8.59 2.33
C LEU A 78 -7.71 9.28 1.30
N PRO A 79 -7.20 9.74 0.14
CA PRO A 79 -8.06 10.31 -0.89
C PRO A 79 -9.14 9.37 -1.41
N LEU A 80 -8.86 8.05 -1.51
CA LEU A 80 -9.88 7.06 -1.87
C LEU A 80 -11.02 7.03 -0.87
N VAL A 81 -10.72 7.09 0.43
CA VAL A 81 -11.74 7.12 1.50
C VAL A 81 -12.56 8.41 1.45
N LEU A 82 -11.93 9.54 1.14
CA LEU A 82 -12.60 10.83 1.02
C LEU A 82 -13.54 10.90 -0.19
N GLU A 83 -13.19 10.25 -1.30
CA GLU A 83 -14.06 10.13 -2.48
C GLU A 83 -15.38 9.42 -2.14
N ILE A 84 -15.34 8.44 -1.23
CA ILE A 84 -16.56 7.73 -0.76
C ILE A 84 -17.46 8.66 0.06
N GLY A 85 -16.86 9.53 0.88
CA GLY A 85 -17.59 10.43 1.78
C GLY A 85 -18.21 11.64 1.11
N GLY A 86 -17.67 12.06 -0.03
CA GLY A 86 -18.03 13.32 -0.67
C GLY A 86 -17.55 14.55 0.12
N ILE A 87 -17.74 15.73 -0.48
CA ILE A 87 -17.22 17.02 0.05
C ILE A 87 -17.82 17.36 1.42
N ASP A 88 -19.10 17.07 1.63
CA ASP A 88 -19.82 17.45 2.85
C ASP A 88 -19.40 16.64 4.10
N LYS A 89 -18.76 15.50 3.92
CA LYS A 89 -18.40 14.56 5.00
C LYS A 89 -16.91 14.32 5.16
N VAL A 90 -16.07 15.17 4.59
CA VAL A 90 -14.59 15.03 4.61
C VAL A 90 -14.05 14.82 6.02
N GLY A 91 -14.50 15.63 7.00
CA GLY A 91 -14.05 15.51 8.40
C GLY A 91 -14.41 14.15 9.02
N THR A 92 -15.62 13.66 8.79
CA THR A 92 -16.10 12.38 9.32
C THR A 92 -15.31 11.21 8.73
N PHE A 93 -15.11 11.19 7.42
CA PHE A 93 -14.39 10.11 6.75
C PHE A 93 -12.88 10.14 7.04
N THR A 94 -12.31 11.33 7.22
CA THR A 94 -10.93 11.48 7.74
C THR A 94 -10.82 10.87 9.15
N GLY A 95 -11.79 11.12 10.02
CA GLY A 95 -11.85 10.53 11.35
C GLY A 95 -11.92 9.00 11.31
N TYR A 96 -12.78 8.42 10.48
CA TYR A 96 -12.87 6.97 10.29
C TYR A 96 -11.58 6.38 9.77
N TYR A 97 -10.94 7.01 8.78
CA TYR A 97 -9.66 6.59 8.23
C TYR A 97 -8.58 6.51 9.31
N TYR A 98 -8.39 7.59 10.08
CA TYR A 98 -7.36 7.60 11.13
C TYR A 98 -7.69 6.67 12.28
N THR A 99 -8.95 6.53 12.68
CA THR A 99 -9.36 5.56 13.70
C THR A 99 -9.01 4.13 13.27
N ALA A 100 -9.35 3.76 12.03
CA ALA A 100 -9.01 2.45 11.48
C ALA A 100 -7.50 2.24 11.39
N THR A 101 -6.77 3.25 10.91
CA THR A 101 -5.31 3.19 10.72
C THR A 101 -4.58 3.03 12.06
N PHE A 102 -4.92 3.84 13.07
CA PHE A 102 -4.30 3.74 14.39
C PHE A 102 -4.68 2.45 15.11
N SER A 103 -5.93 2.00 14.98
CA SER A 103 -6.34 0.70 15.52
C SER A 103 -5.53 -0.44 14.91
N ALA A 104 -5.30 -0.41 13.59
CA ALA A 104 -4.47 -1.39 12.90
C ALA A 104 -3.00 -1.32 13.33
N GLN A 105 -2.44 -0.11 13.52
CA GLN A 105 -1.07 0.09 14.00
C GLN A 105 -0.84 -0.48 15.41
N ILE A 106 -1.85 -0.45 16.27
CA ILE A 106 -1.80 -1.04 17.60
C ILE A 106 -2.01 -2.56 17.53
N ALA A 107 -2.99 -3.02 16.77
CA ALA A 107 -3.36 -4.44 16.69
C ALA A 107 -2.28 -5.29 15.99
N THR A 108 -1.67 -4.77 14.91
CA THR A 108 -0.71 -5.54 14.09
C THR A 108 0.51 -6.03 14.87
N PRO A 109 1.22 -5.19 15.66
CA PRO A 109 2.34 -5.67 16.48
C PRO A 109 1.94 -6.70 17.53
N ILE A 110 0.74 -6.58 18.10
CA ILE A 110 0.21 -7.53 19.10
C ILE A 110 -0.04 -8.88 18.43
N ILE A 111 -0.76 -8.88 17.29
CA ILE A 111 -1.07 -10.10 16.53
C ILE A 111 0.22 -10.78 16.08
N TYR A 112 1.15 -10.01 15.50
CA TYR A 112 2.44 -10.55 15.09
C TYR A 112 3.28 -11.07 16.27
N GLY A 113 3.24 -10.39 17.43
CA GLY A 113 3.88 -10.84 18.66
C GLY A 113 3.39 -12.23 19.09
N ILE A 114 2.09 -12.48 19.00
CA ILE A 114 1.51 -13.79 19.27
C ILE A 114 1.98 -14.83 18.24
N VAL A 115 1.95 -14.51 16.96
CA VAL A 115 2.44 -15.40 15.91
C VAL A 115 3.90 -15.76 16.12
N ARG A 116 4.76 -14.78 16.45
CA ARG A 116 6.18 -15.01 16.77
C ARG A 116 6.36 -15.91 18.01
N MET A 117 5.54 -15.69 19.05
CA MET A 117 5.60 -16.50 20.27
C MET A 117 5.24 -17.97 19.98
N LEU A 118 4.26 -18.21 19.12
CA LEU A 118 3.83 -19.56 18.74
C LEU A 118 4.83 -20.26 17.80
N THR A 119 5.46 -19.52 16.90
CA THR A 119 6.40 -20.07 15.91
C THR A 119 7.84 -20.14 16.37
N GLY A 120 8.20 -19.37 17.41
CA GLY A 120 9.55 -19.31 17.97
C GLY A 120 10.59 -18.62 17.07
N THR A 121 10.21 -18.15 15.88
CA THR A 121 11.15 -17.58 14.90
C THR A 121 10.65 -16.26 14.29
N TYR A 122 11.60 -15.37 13.97
CA TYR A 122 11.30 -14.14 13.23
C TYR A 122 11.01 -14.39 11.74
N MET A 123 11.36 -15.53 11.18
CA MET A 123 11.02 -15.89 9.80
C MET A 123 9.51 -15.95 9.56
N SER A 124 8.70 -16.13 10.60
CA SER A 124 7.25 -16.04 10.53
C SER A 124 6.74 -14.72 9.96
N LEU A 125 7.51 -13.62 10.04
CA LEU A 125 7.17 -12.33 9.44
C LEU A 125 7.01 -12.44 7.91
N PHE A 126 7.90 -13.19 7.27
CA PHE A 126 7.90 -13.35 5.81
C PHE A 126 6.73 -14.19 5.29
N TYR A 127 6.10 -14.98 6.13
CA TYR A 127 4.85 -15.68 5.82
C TYR A 127 3.63 -14.80 6.17
N TYR A 128 3.69 -14.10 7.30
CA TYR A 128 2.60 -13.25 7.78
C TYR A 128 2.32 -12.07 6.84
N CYS A 129 3.37 -11.38 6.36
CA CYS A 129 3.20 -10.18 5.52
C CYS A 129 2.51 -10.47 4.18
N PRO A 130 2.91 -11.48 3.37
CA PRO A 130 2.22 -11.80 2.12
C PRO A 130 0.76 -12.18 2.32
N ILE A 131 0.44 -12.92 3.39
CA ILE A 131 -0.95 -13.27 3.72
C ILE A 131 -1.77 -12.01 3.99
N ALA A 132 -1.24 -11.08 4.79
CA ALA A 132 -1.89 -9.80 5.09
C ALA A 132 -2.08 -8.95 3.82
N PHE A 133 -1.10 -8.92 2.91
CA PHE A 133 -1.20 -8.19 1.64
C PHE A 133 -2.23 -8.82 0.69
N ILE A 134 -2.31 -10.14 0.62
CA ILE A 134 -3.34 -10.85 -0.16
C ILE A 134 -4.72 -10.50 0.39
N LEU A 135 -4.89 -10.56 1.71
CA LEU A 135 -6.16 -10.22 2.35
C LEU A 135 -6.56 -8.77 2.09
N SER A 136 -5.60 -7.84 2.20
CA SER A 136 -5.80 -6.42 1.85
C SER A 136 -6.19 -6.23 0.40
N THR A 137 -5.57 -6.99 -0.52
CA THR A 137 -5.91 -6.96 -1.95
C THR A 137 -7.35 -7.40 -2.18
N LEU A 138 -7.79 -8.47 -1.52
CA LEU A 138 -9.18 -8.94 -1.61
C LEU A 138 -10.16 -7.88 -1.09
N CYS A 139 -9.84 -7.21 0.02
CA CYS A 139 -10.66 -6.12 0.55
C CYS A 139 -10.78 -4.95 -0.45
N ILE A 140 -9.67 -4.52 -1.06
CA ILE A 140 -9.67 -3.43 -2.04
C ILE A 140 -10.42 -3.80 -3.33
N LEU A 141 -10.40 -5.05 -3.75
CA LEU A 141 -11.15 -5.50 -4.92
C LEU A 141 -12.67 -5.29 -4.76
N VAL A 142 -13.18 -5.44 -3.55
CA VAL A 142 -14.62 -5.22 -3.24
C VAL A 142 -15.00 -3.74 -3.26
N VAL A 143 -14.06 -2.81 -3.12
CA VAL A 143 -14.32 -1.36 -3.19
C VAL A 143 -14.69 -0.97 -4.62
N HIS A 144 -15.81 -0.27 -4.80
CA HIS A 144 -16.32 0.16 -6.11
C HIS A 144 -15.94 1.61 -6.47
N HIS A 145 -15.24 2.32 -5.59
CA HIS A 145 -14.80 3.71 -5.76
C HIS A 145 -13.31 3.81 -6.11
N GLY A 146 -12.87 5.00 -6.51
CA GLY A 146 -11.45 5.29 -6.78
C GLY A 146 -11.01 4.97 -8.19
N GLU A 147 -11.92 4.98 -9.16
CA GLU A 147 -11.60 4.98 -10.58
C GLU A 147 -11.15 6.38 -11.04
N ALA A 148 -10.34 6.43 -12.10
CA ALA A 148 -9.94 7.70 -12.68
C ALA A 148 -11.17 8.44 -13.23
N ILE A 149 -11.27 9.73 -12.94
CA ILE A 149 -12.30 10.57 -13.58
C ILE A 149 -11.91 10.70 -15.05
N PRO A 150 -12.82 10.40 -16.00
CA PRO A 150 -12.54 10.58 -17.43
C PRO A 150 -12.14 12.02 -17.74
N ASP A 151 -11.10 12.19 -18.59
CA ASP A 151 -10.57 13.51 -18.94
C ASP A 151 -11.65 14.47 -19.48
N GLU A 152 -12.66 13.93 -20.15
CA GLU A 152 -13.83 14.66 -20.67
C GLU A 152 -14.67 15.34 -19.57
N ILE A 153 -14.79 14.70 -18.40
CA ILE A 153 -15.49 15.27 -17.23
C ILE A 153 -14.62 16.35 -16.56
N VAL A 154 -13.31 16.12 -16.51
CA VAL A 154 -12.36 17.10 -15.95
C VAL A 154 -12.34 18.39 -16.78
N GLU A 155 -12.45 18.26 -18.10
CA GLU A 155 -12.48 19.39 -19.02
C GLU A 155 -13.78 20.20 -18.86
N LYS A 156 -14.92 19.53 -18.77
CA LYS A 156 -16.24 20.19 -18.50
C LYS A 156 -16.26 20.95 -17.18
N ILE A 157 -15.69 20.35 -16.10
CA ILE A 157 -15.61 21.01 -14.79
C ILE A 157 -14.70 22.25 -14.84
N LYS A 158 -13.67 22.25 -15.69
CA LYS A 158 -12.80 23.42 -15.86
C LYS A 158 -13.52 24.55 -16.60
N GLU A 159 -14.21 24.22 -17.68
CA GLU A 159 -15.00 25.18 -18.44
C GLU A 159 -16.11 25.84 -17.57
N GLU A 160 -16.79 25.05 -16.72
CA GLU A 160 -17.85 25.52 -15.83
C GLU A 160 -17.33 26.41 -14.67
N ASN A 161 -16.04 26.35 -14.32
CA ASN A 161 -15.44 27.19 -13.29
C ASN A 161 -14.71 28.45 -13.83
N GLU A 162 -14.61 28.60 -15.17
CA GLU A 162 -14.00 29.76 -15.82
C GLU A 162 -15.05 30.80 -16.26
N ASP A 163 -16.36 30.46 -16.20
CA ASP A 163 -17.51 31.35 -16.41
C ASP A 163 -18.05 31.92 -15.08
#